data_00f155f560bf60d3ab79d96c987bafc7
#
_entry.id   00f155f560bf60d3ab79d96c987bafc7
#
_cell.length_a   1.000
_cell.length_b   1.000
_cell.length_c   1.000
_cell.angle_alpha   90.00
_cell.angle_beta   90.00
_cell.angle_gamma   90.00
#
_symmetry.space_group_name_H-M   'P 1'
#
loop_
_entity.id
_entity.type
_entity.pdbx_description
1 polymer ?
#
loop_
_entity_poly.entity_id
_entity_poly.type
_entity_poly.pdbx_seq_one_letter_code
_entity_poly.pdbx_strand_id
1 'polypeptide(L)' 'MIKIDKDIPPPMTKLIGALLAKLEIGESFLIEQVNESVRSALYRKSRELASEGKTFTSMMEDNGVRTWRLA' A
#
# COMPACT_ATOMS: atom_id res chain seq x y z
N MET A 1 -16.59 23.09 -18.49
CA MET A 1 -17.11 23.15 -17.11
C MET A 1 -16.27 22.24 -16.21
N ILE A 2 -15.78 22.78 -15.13
CA ILE A 2 -14.98 21.99 -14.19
C ILE A 2 -15.92 21.31 -13.21
N LYS A 3 -15.78 20.00 -13.11
CA LYS A 3 -16.58 19.22 -12.20
C LYS A 3 -15.74 18.88 -10.96
N ILE A 4 -16.26 19.25 -9.80
CA ILE A 4 -15.57 18.92 -8.54
C ILE A 4 -16.18 17.65 -7.95
N ASP A 5 -15.37 16.64 -7.79
CA ASP A 5 -15.81 15.36 -7.22
C ASP A 5 -15.31 15.27 -5.78
N LYS A 6 -16.25 15.35 -4.84
CA LYS A 6 -15.91 15.36 -3.42
C LYS A 6 -15.73 13.96 -2.83
N ASP A 7 -16.28 12.96 -3.50
CA ASP A 7 -16.32 11.60 -2.97
C ASP A 7 -15.28 10.66 -3.61
N ILE A 8 -14.40 11.21 -4.44
CA ILE A 8 -13.33 10.42 -5.03
C ILE A 8 -12.17 10.36 -4.04
N PRO A 9 -11.82 9.16 -3.57
CA PRO A 9 -10.67 9.05 -2.66
C PRO A 9 -9.38 9.39 -3.39
N PRO A 10 -8.36 9.86 -2.66
CA PRO A 10 -7.05 10.11 -3.29
C PRO A 10 -6.49 8.82 -3.89
N PRO A 11 -5.61 8.93 -4.91
CA PRO A 11 -5.03 7.74 -5.52
C PRO A 11 -4.36 6.85 -4.49
N MET A 12 -4.70 5.56 -4.51
CA MET A 12 -4.16 4.60 -3.56
C MET A 12 -2.63 4.55 -3.61
N THR A 13 -2.06 4.78 -4.81
CA THR A 13 -0.61 4.78 -4.98
C THR A 13 0.10 5.81 -4.10
N LYS A 14 -0.56 6.94 -3.81
CA LYS A 14 0.00 7.94 -2.91
C LYS A 14 -0.14 7.57 -1.44
N LEU A 15 -1.17 6.80 -1.12
CA LEU A 15 -1.42 6.39 0.26
C LEU A 15 -0.55 5.20 0.68
N ILE A 16 -0.13 4.37 -0.27
CA ILE A 16 0.63 3.15 0.04
C ILE A 16 1.92 3.46 0.79
N GLY A 17 2.67 4.45 0.34
CA GLY A 17 3.90 4.84 1.02
C GLY A 17 3.66 5.26 2.46
N ALA A 18 2.60 6.04 2.70
CA ALA A 18 2.25 6.48 4.04
C ALA A 18 1.80 5.31 4.92
N LEU A 19 1.00 4.39 4.35
CA LEU A 19 0.54 3.22 5.08
C LEU A 19 1.71 2.32 5.49
N LEU A 20 2.62 2.05 4.56
CA LEU A 20 3.81 1.23 4.86
C LEU A 20 4.68 1.89 5.92
N ALA A 21 4.87 3.20 5.83
CA ALA A 21 5.71 3.92 6.78
C ALA A 21 5.12 3.92 8.19
N LYS A 22 3.80 3.86 8.31
CA LYS A 22 3.11 3.87 9.60
C LYS A 22 3.00 2.50 10.25
N LEU A 23 3.20 1.42 9.50
CA LEU A 23 3.11 0.08 10.06
C LEU A 23 4.21 -0.14 11.09
N GLU A 24 3.83 -0.72 12.21
CA GLU A 24 4.78 -1.22 13.20
C GLU A 24 5.07 -2.69 12.93
N ILE A 25 6.16 -3.18 13.49
CA ILE A 25 6.55 -4.59 13.30
C ILE A 25 5.42 -5.50 13.80
N GLY A 26 5.00 -6.43 12.93
CA GLY A 26 3.92 -7.35 13.22
C GLY A 26 2.55 -6.87 12.79
N GLU A 27 2.41 -5.59 12.42
CA GLU A 27 1.15 -5.08 11.93
C GLU A 27 0.94 -5.36 10.45
N SER A 28 -0.31 -5.31 10.01
CA SER A 28 -0.67 -5.52 8.62
C SER A 28 -1.81 -4.60 8.22
N PHE A 29 -2.00 -4.44 6.91
CA PHE A 29 -3.18 -3.80 6.36
C PHE A 29 -3.62 -4.53 5.11
N LEU A 30 -4.90 -4.38 4.76
CA LEU A 30 -5.49 -4.98 3.57
C LEU A 30 -5.85 -3.89 2.58
N ILE A 31 -5.38 -4.02 1.34
CA ILE A 31 -5.78 -3.15 0.24
C ILE A 31 -6.78 -3.92 -0.61
N GLU A 32 -8.01 -3.43 -0.65
CA GLU A 32 -9.07 -4.04 -1.47
C GLU A 32 -9.04 -3.47 -2.87
N GLN A 33 -9.62 -4.20 -3.82
CA GLN A 33 -9.72 -3.77 -5.22
C GLN A 33 -8.37 -3.42 -5.84
N VAL A 34 -7.40 -4.31 -5.65
CA VAL A 34 -6.05 -4.11 -6.14
C VAL A 34 -6.01 -4.22 -7.66
N ASN A 35 -5.39 -3.24 -8.31
CA ASN A 35 -5.08 -3.31 -9.73
C ASN A 35 -3.55 -3.36 -9.90
N GLU A 36 -3.11 -3.40 -11.16
CA GLU A 36 -1.69 -3.51 -11.46
C GLU A 36 -0.90 -2.30 -10.96
N SER A 37 -1.46 -1.10 -11.08
CA SER A 37 -0.81 0.12 -10.60
C SER A 37 -0.58 0.08 -9.10
N VAL A 38 -1.56 -0.40 -8.34
CA VAL A 38 -1.45 -0.53 -6.90
C VAL A 38 -0.39 -1.56 -6.53
N ARG A 39 -0.37 -2.70 -7.21
CA ARG A 39 0.63 -3.75 -6.96
C ARG A 39 2.04 -3.24 -7.23
N SER A 40 2.22 -2.52 -8.34
CA SER A 40 3.52 -1.95 -8.68
C SER A 40 3.98 -0.92 -7.67
N ALA A 41 3.07 -0.06 -7.21
CA ALA A 41 3.38 0.95 -6.20
C ALA A 41 3.75 0.29 -4.87
N LEU A 42 3.02 -0.74 -4.47
CA LEU A 42 3.29 -1.48 -3.24
C LEU A 42 4.70 -2.10 -3.28
N TYR A 43 5.03 -2.76 -4.38
CA TYR A 43 6.35 -3.37 -4.55
C TYR A 43 7.45 -2.31 -4.50
N ARG A 44 7.29 -1.22 -5.24
CA ARG A 44 8.30 -0.16 -5.32
C ARG A 44 8.52 0.51 -3.97
N LYS A 45 7.45 0.84 -3.27
CA LYS A 45 7.56 1.48 -1.95
C LYS A 45 8.15 0.55 -0.92
N SER A 46 7.80 -0.74 -0.99
CA SER A 46 8.40 -1.73 -0.09
C SER A 46 9.91 -1.80 -0.29
N ARG A 47 10.37 -1.75 -1.53
CA ARG A 47 11.79 -1.76 -1.83
C ARG A 47 12.50 -0.50 -1.35
N GLU A 48 11.87 0.66 -1.50
CA GLU A 48 12.42 1.91 -1.00
C GLU A 48 12.63 1.87 0.51
N LEU A 49 11.64 1.35 1.24
CA LEU A 49 11.72 1.26 2.69
C LEU A 49 12.65 0.15 3.15
N ALA A 50 12.87 -0.87 2.32
CA ALA A 50 13.85 -1.91 2.63
C ALA A 50 15.26 -1.35 2.76
N SER A 51 15.60 -0.31 2.00
CA SER A 51 16.88 0.36 2.12
C SER A 51 17.05 1.07 3.46
N GLU A 52 15.95 1.33 4.16
CA GLU A 52 15.95 1.93 5.50
C GLU A 52 15.86 0.87 6.60
N GLY A 53 15.95 -0.40 6.26
CA GLY A 53 15.90 -1.49 7.22
C GLY A 53 14.52 -2.04 7.53
N LYS A 54 13.49 -1.60 6.80
CA LYS A 54 12.11 -2.06 7.00
C LYS A 54 11.77 -3.11 5.95
N THR A 55 11.35 -4.29 6.40
CA THR A 55 11.00 -5.37 5.48
C THR A 55 9.52 -5.69 5.57
N PHE A 56 8.93 -6.02 4.42
CA PHE A 56 7.50 -6.28 4.30
C PHE A 56 7.28 -7.56 3.50
N THR A 57 6.15 -8.22 3.73
CA THR A 57 5.68 -9.33 2.90
C THR A 57 4.23 -9.11 2.56
N SER A 58 3.82 -9.59 1.40
CA SER A 58 2.45 -9.42 0.92
C SER A 58 1.90 -10.73 0.42
N MET A 59 0.60 -10.95 0.61
CA MET A 59 -0.10 -12.12 0.11
C MET A 59 -1.43 -11.69 -0.52
N MET A 60 -1.78 -12.37 -1.61
CA MET A 60 -3.11 -12.20 -2.20
C MET A 60 -4.15 -12.86 -1.32
N GLU A 61 -5.23 -12.14 -1.06
CA GLU A 61 -6.42 -12.67 -0.40
C GLU A 61 -7.59 -12.54 -1.36
N ASP A 62 -8.74 -13.12 -1.02
CA ASP A 62 -9.90 -13.15 -1.91
C ASP A 62 -10.34 -11.78 -2.37
N ASN A 63 -10.21 -10.77 -1.53
CA ASN A 63 -10.69 -9.41 -1.81
C ASN A 63 -9.58 -8.38 -1.91
N GLY A 64 -8.31 -8.79 -1.96
CA GLY A 64 -7.23 -7.82 -2.11
C GLY A 64 -5.86 -8.37 -1.77
N VAL A 65 -4.97 -7.48 -1.38
CA VAL A 65 -3.60 -7.83 -0.98
C VAL A 65 -3.38 -7.37 0.45
N ARG A 66 -2.94 -8.29 1.30
CA ARG A 66 -2.55 -7.96 2.68
C ARG A 66 -1.03 -7.86 2.76
N THR A 67 -0.57 -6.83 3.42
CA THR A 67 0.87 -6.58 3.60
C THR A 67 1.19 -6.49 5.07
N TRP A 68 2.24 -7.19 5.49
CA TRP A 68 2.73 -7.19 6.88
C TRP A 68 4.12 -6.57 6.93
N ARG A 69 4.42 -5.91 8.04
CA ARG A 69 5.78 -5.48 8.32
C ARG A 69 6.49 -6.55 9.15
N LEU A 70 7.60 -7.05 8.65
CA LEU A 70 8.39 -8.11 9.30
C LEU A 70 9.50 -7.56 10.19
N ALA A 71 10.10 -6.46 9.78
CA ALA A 71 11.22 -5.88 10.52
C ALA A 71 11.27 -4.37 10.34
#